data_4aa92c5f0346d94123e08351b1a1ad22
#
_entry.id   4aa92c5f0346d94123e08351b1a1ad22
#
_cell.length_a   1.000
_cell.length_b   1.000
_cell.length_c   1.000
_cell.angle_alpha   90.00
_cell.angle_beta   90.00
_cell.angle_gamma   90.00
#
_symmetry.space_group_name_H-M   'P 1'
#
loop_
_entity.id
_entity.type
_entity.pdbx_description
1 polymer ?
#
loop_
_entity_poly.entity_id
_entity_poly.type
_entity_poly.pdbx_seq_one_letter_code
_entity_poly.pdbx_strand_id
1 'polypeptide(L)'
;MDNLEKLARELGAAIQQDERYAKFVAAREANDKDTGLAELMSKIQLIQISYQHEAAKENADEGKLKAYDEEFRGVYSEIMQNQNMRNYEMARQAIDDMMNYLTGILALCVNGEDPATCDPTAHNDACGGDCSCCGGGCDHDHNHE
;
A
#
# COMPACT_ATOMS: atom_id res chain seq x y z
N MET A 1 21.49 18.65 -15.46
CA MET A 1 20.86 17.99 -14.30
C MET A 1 20.64 19.07 -13.25
N ASP A 2 19.40 19.28 -12.87
CA ASP A 2 19.03 20.22 -11.82
C ASP A 2 19.64 19.78 -10.47
N ASN A 3 19.95 20.75 -9.60
CA ASN A 3 20.48 20.47 -8.27
C ASN A 3 19.53 19.60 -7.42
N LEU A 4 18.22 19.80 -7.55
CA LEU A 4 17.21 18.99 -6.87
C LEU A 4 17.21 17.55 -7.37
N GLU A 5 17.37 17.34 -8.68
CA GLU A 5 17.48 16.01 -9.26
C GLU A 5 18.72 15.28 -8.73
N LYS A 6 19.84 15.96 -8.62
CA LYS A 6 21.08 15.40 -8.07
C LYS A 6 20.90 14.94 -6.63
N LEU A 7 20.33 15.78 -5.78
CA LEU A 7 20.04 15.47 -4.38
C LEU A 7 19.06 14.29 -4.25
N ALA A 8 18.05 14.22 -5.10
CA ALA A 8 17.10 13.11 -5.12
C ALA A 8 17.79 11.78 -5.48
N ARG A 9 18.73 11.79 -6.44
CA ARG A 9 19.53 10.60 -6.79
C ARG A 9 20.48 10.19 -5.66
N GLU A 10 21.09 11.14 -4.97
CA GLU A 10 21.94 10.89 -3.80
C GLU A 10 21.12 10.27 -2.66
N LEU A 11 19.92 10.78 -2.41
CA LEU A 11 18.99 10.20 -1.44
C LEU A 11 18.59 8.77 -1.85
N GLY A 12 18.27 8.54 -3.12
CA GLY A 12 17.98 7.19 -3.63
C GLY A 12 19.13 6.22 -3.42
N ALA A 13 20.37 6.64 -3.66
CA ALA A 13 21.56 5.83 -3.40
C ALA A 13 21.71 5.51 -1.90
N ALA A 14 21.48 6.49 -1.02
CA ALA A 14 21.50 6.28 0.42
C ALA A 14 20.43 5.28 0.88
N ILE A 15 19.22 5.35 0.34
CA ILE A 15 18.14 4.39 0.60
C ILE A 15 18.57 2.97 0.23
N GLN A 16 19.21 2.77 -0.91
CA GLN A 16 19.69 1.44 -1.35
C GLN A 16 20.83 0.87 -0.48
N GLN A 17 21.47 1.70 0.33
CA GLN A 17 22.48 1.28 1.30
C GLN A 17 21.94 1.11 2.72
N ASP A 18 20.67 1.45 2.93
CA ASP A 18 20.01 1.31 4.23
C ASP A 18 19.69 -0.17 4.53
N GLU A 19 19.78 -0.54 5.81
CA GLU A 19 19.49 -1.90 6.28
C GLU A 19 18.04 -2.33 5.96
N ARG A 20 17.08 -1.41 6.02
CA ARG A 20 15.67 -1.68 5.70
C ARG A 20 15.50 -2.10 4.26
N TYR A 21 16.22 -1.46 3.33
CA TYR A 21 16.25 -1.85 1.92
C TYR A 21 16.86 -3.24 1.73
N ALA A 22 17.99 -3.53 2.38
CA ALA A 22 18.63 -4.86 2.31
C ALA A 22 17.70 -5.97 2.81
N LYS A 23 17.00 -5.75 3.93
CA LYS A 23 16.00 -6.67 4.47
C LYS A 23 14.82 -6.87 3.51
N PHE A 24 14.34 -5.79 2.89
CA PHE A 24 13.25 -5.86 1.92
C PHE A 24 13.63 -6.68 0.68
N VAL A 25 14.81 -6.47 0.13
CA VAL A 25 15.32 -7.24 -1.03
C VAL A 25 15.44 -8.72 -0.67
N ALA A 26 16.04 -9.04 0.48
CA ALA A 26 16.19 -10.42 0.94
C ALA A 26 14.84 -11.12 1.17
N ALA A 27 13.88 -10.43 1.77
CA ALA A 27 12.53 -10.95 2.01
C ALA A 27 11.77 -11.18 0.70
N ARG A 28 11.89 -10.29 -0.27
CA ARG A 28 11.32 -10.46 -1.61
C ARG A 28 11.89 -11.67 -2.34
N GLU A 29 13.21 -11.83 -2.32
CA GLU A 29 13.87 -12.99 -2.92
C GLU A 29 13.44 -14.31 -2.26
N ALA A 30 13.27 -14.33 -0.94
CA ALA A 30 12.77 -15.51 -0.22
C ALA A 30 11.33 -15.85 -0.63
N ASN A 31 10.46 -14.84 -0.81
CA ASN A 31 9.10 -15.04 -1.33
C ASN A 31 9.11 -15.62 -2.75
N ASP A 32 9.94 -15.06 -3.64
CA ASP A 32 10.03 -15.48 -5.03
C ASP A 32 10.50 -16.95 -5.18
N LYS A 33 11.26 -17.43 -4.22
CA LYS A 33 11.76 -18.83 -4.16
C LYS A 33 10.83 -19.79 -3.43
N ASP A 34 9.82 -19.30 -2.74
CA ASP A 34 8.85 -20.11 -1.99
C ASP A 34 7.77 -20.66 -2.93
N THR A 35 7.94 -21.91 -3.34
CA THR A 35 7.01 -22.59 -4.26
C THR A 35 5.64 -22.82 -3.65
N GLY A 36 5.56 -23.12 -2.36
CA GLY A 36 4.28 -23.28 -1.64
C GLY A 36 3.50 -21.98 -1.58
N LEU A 37 4.18 -20.86 -1.34
CA LEU A 37 3.57 -19.53 -1.41
C LEU A 37 3.09 -19.19 -2.83
N ALA A 38 3.87 -19.52 -3.86
CA ALA A 38 3.49 -19.30 -5.25
C ALA A 38 2.23 -20.10 -5.63
N GLU A 39 2.09 -21.31 -5.15
CA GLU A 39 0.87 -22.13 -5.34
C GLU A 39 -0.35 -21.50 -4.67
N LEU A 40 -0.21 -21.02 -3.43
CA LEU A 40 -1.29 -20.33 -2.71
C LEU A 40 -1.69 -19.04 -3.42
N MET A 41 -0.73 -18.27 -3.93
CA MET A 41 -0.99 -17.03 -4.69
C MET A 41 -1.73 -17.32 -5.99
N SER A 42 -1.37 -18.38 -6.71
CA SER A 42 -2.08 -18.82 -7.91
C SER A 42 -3.51 -19.27 -7.59
N LYS A 43 -3.69 -20.00 -6.50
CA LYS A 43 -5.01 -20.46 -6.04
C LYS A 43 -5.92 -19.29 -5.70
N ILE A 44 -5.43 -18.28 -4.97
CA ILE A 44 -6.25 -17.13 -4.61
C ILE A 44 -6.66 -16.30 -5.84
N GLN A 45 -5.79 -16.19 -6.85
CA GLN A 45 -6.13 -15.53 -8.11
C GLN A 45 -7.25 -16.25 -8.87
N LEU A 46 -7.20 -17.59 -8.92
CA LEU A 46 -8.25 -18.38 -9.56
C LEU A 46 -9.59 -18.23 -8.83
N ILE A 47 -9.58 -18.18 -7.50
CA ILE A 47 -10.80 -17.96 -6.71
C ILE A 47 -11.38 -16.56 -7.01
N GLN A 48 -10.54 -15.53 -7.08
CA GLN A 48 -10.98 -14.16 -7.43
C GLN A 48 -11.61 -14.10 -8.83
N ILE A 49 -10.97 -14.71 -9.82
CA ILE A 49 -11.50 -14.78 -11.20
C ILE A 49 -12.84 -15.51 -11.22
N SER A 50 -12.95 -16.64 -10.53
CA SER A 50 -14.17 -17.42 -10.44
C SER A 50 -15.30 -16.65 -9.77
N TYR A 51 -15.00 -15.93 -8.70
CA TYR A 51 -15.96 -15.06 -8.02
C TYR A 51 -16.45 -13.95 -8.95
N GLN A 52 -15.54 -13.23 -9.60
CA GLN A 52 -15.89 -12.13 -10.52
C GLN A 52 -16.73 -12.63 -11.70
N HIS A 53 -16.38 -13.80 -12.25
CA HIS A 53 -17.12 -14.40 -13.35
C HIS A 53 -18.55 -14.78 -12.94
N GLU A 54 -18.74 -15.36 -11.75
CA GLU A 54 -20.06 -15.69 -11.23
C GLU A 54 -20.87 -14.43 -10.91
N ALA A 55 -20.25 -13.43 -10.27
CA ALA A 55 -20.90 -12.18 -9.90
C ALA A 55 -21.37 -11.35 -11.11
N ALA A 56 -20.73 -11.51 -12.27
CA ALA A 56 -21.09 -10.82 -13.51
C ALA A 56 -22.32 -11.44 -14.24
N LYS A 57 -22.81 -12.58 -13.83
CA LYS A 57 -23.99 -13.22 -14.41
C LYS A 57 -25.28 -12.50 -13.98
N GLU A 58 -26.28 -12.43 -14.87
CA GLU A 58 -27.59 -11.87 -14.52
C GLU A 58 -28.27 -12.62 -13.37
N ASN A 59 -28.07 -13.95 -13.32
CA ASN A 59 -28.56 -14.83 -12.27
C ASN A 59 -27.39 -15.44 -11.50
N ALA A 60 -26.60 -14.58 -10.83
CA ALA A 60 -25.51 -15.03 -10.00
C ALA A 60 -26.01 -15.98 -8.89
N ASP A 61 -25.32 -17.10 -8.72
CA ASP A 61 -25.61 -18.07 -7.66
C ASP A 61 -24.96 -17.60 -6.34
N GLU A 62 -25.79 -17.13 -5.41
CA GLU A 62 -25.34 -16.65 -4.11
C GLU A 62 -24.61 -17.73 -3.29
N GLY A 63 -25.02 -19.00 -3.44
CA GLY A 63 -24.34 -20.14 -2.80
C GLY A 63 -22.92 -20.31 -3.31
N LYS A 64 -22.69 -20.16 -4.61
CA LYS A 64 -21.34 -20.19 -5.21
C LYS A 64 -20.50 -18.99 -4.79
N LEU A 65 -21.07 -17.79 -4.80
CA LEU A 65 -20.36 -16.58 -4.35
C LEU A 65 -19.89 -16.70 -2.90
N LYS A 66 -20.77 -17.23 -2.03
CA LYS A 66 -20.42 -17.48 -0.63
C LYS A 66 -19.32 -18.53 -0.48
N ALA A 67 -19.40 -19.63 -1.25
CA ALA A 67 -18.38 -20.67 -1.24
C ALA A 67 -17.01 -20.14 -1.69
N TYR A 68 -16.95 -19.31 -2.75
CA TYR A 68 -15.72 -18.66 -3.19
C TYR A 68 -15.16 -17.69 -2.15
N ASP A 69 -16.01 -16.94 -1.46
CA ASP A 69 -15.59 -16.03 -0.39
C ASP A 69 -14.99 -16.80 0.80
N GLU A 70 -15.60 -17.89 1.20
CA GLU A 70 -15.07 -18.77 2.27
C GLU A 70 -13.73 -19.40 1.87
N GLU A 71 -13.62 -19.89 0.64
CA GLU A 71 -12.38 -20.46 0.12
C GLU A 71 -11.28 -19.40 0.01
N PHE A 72 -11.60 -18.20 -0.45
CA PHE A 72 -10.68 -17.07 -0.49
C PHE A 72 -10.10 -16.75 0.90
N ARG A 73 -10.97 -16.65 1.90
CA ARG A 73 -10.54 -16.37 3.29
C ARG A 73 -9.64 -17.46 3.84
N GLY A 74 -9.92 -18.73 3.54
CA GLY A 74 -9.08 -19.85 3.94
C GLY A 74 -7.69 -19.76 3.34
N VAL A 75 -7.58 -19.57 2.02
CA VAL A 75 -6.30 -19.44 1.31
C VAL A 75 -5.55 -18.17 1.74
N TYR A 76 -6.26 -17.06 1.90
CA TYR A 76 -5.66 -15.82 2.42
C TYR A 76 -5.04 -16.01 3.80
N SER A 77 -5.74 -16.72 4.69
CA SER A 77 -5.22 -17.04 6.02
C SER A 77 -3.94 -17.89 5.96
N GLU A 78 -3.87 -18.87 5.06
CA GLU A 78 -2.66 -19.68 4.85
C GLU A 78 -1.50 -18.83 4.34
N ILE A 79 -1.74 -17.92 3.39
CA ILE A 79 -0.74 -16.99 2.88
C ILE A 79 -0.20 -16.11 4.03
N MET A 80 -1.08 -15.55 4.84
CA MET A 80 -0.68 -14.67 5.95
C MET A 80 0.00 -15.40 7.11
N GLN A 81 -0.12 -16.72 7.19
CA GLN A 81 0.63 -17.58 8.13
C GLN A 81 2.00 -18.01 7.61
N ASN A 82 2.27 -17.85 6.32
CA ASN A 82 3.55 -18.16 5.73
C ASN A 82 4.64 -17.23 6.30
N GLN A 83 5.76 -17.80 6.76
CA GLN A 83 6.83 -17.03 7.40
C GLN A 83 7.52 -16.05 6.43
N ASN A 84 7.75 -16.47 5.18
CA ASN A 84 8.34 -15.61 4.16
C ASN A 84 7.42 -14.43 3.84
N MET A 85 6.10 -14.67 3.77
CA MET A 85 5.12 -13.61 3.57
C MET A 85 5.10 -12.62 4.73
N ARG A 86 5.16 -13.08 5.97
CA ARG A 86 5.26 -12.22 7.16
C ARG A 86 6.52 -11.38 7.14
N ASN A 87 7.66 -11.99 6.85
CA ASN A 87 8.94 -11.28 6.77
C ASN A 87 8.90 -10.21 5.68
N TYR A 88 8.32 -10.54 4.52
CA TYR A 88 8.13 -9.59 3.43
C TYR A 88 7.23 -8.41 3.83
N GLU A 89 6.09 -8.67 4.44
CA GLU A 89 5.17 -7.62 4.90
C GLU A 89 5.81 -6.70 5.95
N MET A 90 6.56 -7.25 6.89
CA MET A 90 7.30 -6.44 7.88
C MET A 90 8.39 -5.59 7.22
N ALA A 91 9.14 -6.15 6.29
CA ALA A 91 10.19 -5.42 5.58
C ALA A 91 9.61 -4.34 4.67
N ARG A 92 8.49 -4.62 3.98
CA ARG A 92 7.74 -3.66 3.17
C ARG A 92 7.21 -2.50 4.02
N GLN A 93 6.62 -2.80 5.17
CA GLN A 93 6.13 -1.77 6.09
C GLN A 93 7.26 -0.83 6.54
N ALA A 94 8.42 -1.36 6.86
CA ALA A 94 9.58 -0.55 7.24
C ALA A 94 10.05 0.40 6.11
N ILE A 95 9.96 -0.05 4.85
CA ILE A 95 10.24 0.80 3.68
C ILE A 95 9.15 1.87 3.51
N ASP A 96 7.88 1.49 3.63
CA ASP A 96 6.75 2.42 3.53
C ASP A 96 6.83 3.51 4.60
N ASP A 97 7.12 3.14 5.85
CA ASP A 97 7.30 4.08 6.96
C ASP A 97 8.45 5.06 6.70
N MET A 98 9.59 4.55 6.21
CA MET A 98 10.72 5.39 5.83
C MET A 98 10.34 6.37 4.71
N MET A 99 9.69 5.90 3.66
CA MET A 99 9.29 6.74 2.53
C MET A 99 8.26 7.78 2.94
N ASN A 100 7.30 7.41 3.78
CA ASN A 100 6.32 8.35 4.33
C ASN A 100 6.97 9.42 5.17
N TYR A 101 7.95 9.07 6.01
CA TYR A 101 8.70 10.03 6.81
C TYR A 101 9.49 11.01 5.93
N LEU A 102 10.25 10.51 4.95
CA LEU A 102 11.03 11.33 4.02
C LEU A 102 10.13 12.27 3.19
N THR A 103 9.03 11.74 2.68
CA THR A 103 8.05 12.54 1.93
C THR A 103 7.38 13.58 2.82
N GLY A 104 7.12 13.26 4.07
CA GLY A 104 6.59 14.18 5.07
C GLY A 104 7.51 15.35 5.34
N ILE A 105 8.83 15.12 5.47
CA ILE A 105 9.82 16.19 5.58
C ILE A 105 9.76 17.12 4.38
N LEU A 106 9.74 16.56 3.16
CA LEU A 106 9.67 17.36 1.94
C LEU A 106 8.38 18.19 1.87
N ALA A 107 7.26 17.62 2.27
CA ALA A 107 5.97 18.32 2.30
C ALA A 107 5.99 19.50 3.29
N LEU A 108 6.55 19.32 4.48
CA LEU A 108 6.71 20.39 5.48
C LEU A 108 7.61 21.50 4.96
N CYS A 109 8.71 21.14 4.28
CA CYS A 109 9.62 22.14 3.66
C CYS A 109 8.91 22.96 2.57
N VAL A 110 8.08 22.33 1.76
CA VAL A 110 7.27 23.06 0.73
C VAL A 110 6.29 24.04 1.39
N ASN A 111 5.78 23.72 2.58
CA ASN A 111 4.93 24.61 3.37
C ASN A 111 5.69 25.69 4.14
N GLY A 112 7.02 25.73 4.04
CA GLY A 112 7.86 26.78 4.63
C GLY A 112 8.42 26.44 6.02
N GLU A 113 8.28 25.18 6.48
CA GLU A 113 8.91 24.71 7.71
C GLU A 113 10.43 24.64 7.58
N ASP A 114 11.14 24.80 8.69
CA ASP A 114 12.59 24.72 8.72
C ASP A 114 13.07 23.29 8.42
N PRO A 115 13.84 23.07 7.33
CA PRO A 115 14.32 21.74 6.96
C PRO A 115 15.18 21.04 8.03
N ALA A 116 15.82 21.80 8.90
CA ALA A 116 16.70 21.27 9.95
C ALA A 116 15.93 20.72 11.16
N THR A 117 14.70 21.20 11.38
CA THR A 117 13.96 20.92 12.62
C THR A 117 12.56 20.37 12.40
N CYS A 118 12.03 20.39 11.16
CA CYS A 118 10.70 19.88 10.88
C CYS A 118 10.59 18.37 11.14
N ASP A 119 9.51 17.98 11.80
CA ASP A 119 9.23 16.58 12.16
C ASP A 119 7.84 16.17 11.66
N PRO A 120 7.74 15.29 10.66
CA PRO A 120 6.47 14.81 10.15
C PRO A 120 5.61 14.08 11.19
N THR A 121 6.24 13.54 12.24
CA THR A 121 5.51 12.79 13.29
C THR A 121 4.84 13.72 14.30
N ALA A 122 5.33 14.93 14.48
CA ALA A 122 4.80 15.91 15.42
C ALA A 122 3.41 16.43 15.01
N HIS A 123 3.02 16.30 13.73
CA HIS A 123 1.73 16.75 13.22
C HIS A 123 0.65 15.66 13.22
N ASN A 124 0.99 14.41 13.53
CA ASN A 124 0.01 13.31 13.54
C ASN A 124 -0.93 13.32 14.76
N ASP A 125 -0.59 14.05 15.83
CA ASP A 125 -1.44 14.15 17.03
C ASP A 125 -2.55 15.21 16.88
N ALA A 126 -2.56 16.03 15.82
CA ALA A 126 -3.49 17.13 15.63
C ALA A 126 -4.56 16.91 14.54
N CYS A 127 -4.51 15.83 13.77
CA CYS A 127 -5.48 15.55 12.69
C CYS A 127 -6.27 14.26 12.95
N GLY A 128 -6.96 14.21 14.08
CA GLY A 128 -8.15 13.40 14.24
C GLY A 128 -9.36 14.14 13.63
N GLY A 129 -9.38 14.34 12.32
CA GLY A 129 -10.46 15.07 11.66
C GLY A 129 -10.44 14.81 10.15
N ASP A 130 -11.30 13.89 9.74
CA ASP A 130 -12.09 13.88 8.51
C ASP A 130 -11.45 14.54 7.27
N CYS A 131 -10.68 13.75 6.49
CA CYS A 131 -10.31 14.11 5.12
C CYS A 131 -11.50 13.92 4.18
N SER A 132 -12.59 14.68 4.40
CA SER A 132 -13.77 14.72 3.53
C SER A 132 -13.74 15.93 2.55
N CYS A 133 -12.58 16.50 2.26
CA CYS A 133 -12.46 17.71 1.46
C CYS A 133 -11.85 17.51 0.05
N CYS A 134 -12.11 16.39 -0.62
CA CYS A 134 -11.83 16.25 -2.05
C CYS A 134 -13.07 15.76 -2.81
N GLY A 135 -14.09 16.59 -2.82
CA GLY A 135 -15.31 16.39 -3.61
C GLY A 135 -15.94 17.74 -3.92
N GLY A 136 -15.26 18.56 -4.72
CA GLY A 136 -15.83 19.81 -5.26
C GLY A 136 -16.84 19.50 -6.36
N GLY A 137 -18.10 19.57 -6.04
CA GLY A 137 -19.20 19.64 -6.98
C GLY A 137 -20.17 20.70 -6.48
N CYS A 138 -19.92 21.97 -6.81
CA CYS A 138 -20.89 23.05 -6.62
C CYS A 138 -21.66 23.24 -7.92
N ASP A 139 -22.78 22.57 -8.03
CA ASP A 139 -23.82 22.94 -8.96
C ASP A 139 -24.83 23.81 -8.20
N HIS A 140 -24.80 25.10 -8.42
CA HIS A 140 -25.80 26.04 -8.02
C HIS A 140 -26.63 26.42 -9.23
N ASP A 141 -27.75 25.74 -9.40
CA ASP A 141 -28.83 26.23 -10.22
C ASP A 141 -29.80 27.02 -9.32
N HIS A 142 -29.72 28.34 -9.41
CA HIS A 142 -30.78 29.23 -8.94
C HIS A 142 -31.70 29.53 -10.09
N ASN A 143 -32.85 28.96 -10.08
CA ASN A 143 -33.96 29.49 -10.88
C ASN A 143 -34.95 30.15 -9.94
N HIS A 144 -35.12 31.46 -10.10
CA HIS A 144 -36.16 32.26 -9.51
C HIS A 144 -37.31 32.45 -10.51
N GLU A 145 -38.49 32.06 -10.12
CA GLU A 145 -39.72 32.87 -10.31
C GLU A 145 -40.69 32.54 -9.19
#